data_0c664ba774d712edd4ac87ca55086438
#
_entry.id   0c664ba774d712edd4ac87ca55086438
#
_cell.length_a   1.000
_cell.length_b   1.000
_cell.length_c   1.000
_cell.angle_alpha   90.00
_cell.angle_beta   90.00
_cell.angle_gamma   90.00
#
_symmetry.space_group_name_H-M   'P 1'
#
loop_
_entity.id
_entity.type
_entity.pdbx_description
1 polymer ?
#
loop_
_entity_poly.entity_id
_entity_poly.type
_entity_poly.pdbx_seq_one_letter_code
_entity_poly.pdbx_strand_id
1 'polypeptide(L)'
;MTQIKEYINGFINRSGSYVLFSTMAARVLSFLGSWIALQLIEAKELGVILFAYGIVQFIIPIGGFGLHQSLIRYGALLKSEDEKQQLFSYVLKKGIVASIAIILVLVGIGYFIPFQFDKTYVYFSILSLSILTVFILEIIKIQFRLQHKNRLYAITEFWYNIILTGLIFGLSYLFQGMGYIIALIVSPVLTALFFIKKLNVKLHIKNNLKTRLTV
;
A
#
# COMPACT_ATOMS: atom_id res chain seq x y z
N MET A 1 -2.11 -39.75 -3.31
CA MET A 1 -3.28 -39.05 -2.70
C MET A 1 -2.96 -38.45 -1.33
N THR A 2 -2.13 -39.03 -0.50
CA THR A 2 -1.75 -38.54 0.85
C THR A 2 -1.03 -37.22 0.84
N GLN A 3 -0.07 -37.00 -0.07
CA GLN A 3 0.69 -35.73 -0.18
C GLN A 3 -0.18 -34.53 -0.53
N ILE A 4 -1.19 -34.71 -1.40
CA ILE A 4 -2.13 -33.63 -1.76
C ILE A 4 -3.00 -33.26 -0.56
N LYS A 5 -3.47 -34.23 0.23
CA LYS A 5 -4.23 -33.97 1.46
C LYS A 5 -3.39 -33.23 2.50
N GLU A 6 -2.14 -33.60 2.69
CA GLU A 6 -1.22 -32.93 3.61
C GLU A 6 -0.93 -31.48 3.17
N TYR A 7 -0.74 -31.26 1.86
CA TYR A 7 -0.55 -29.93 1.29
C TYR A 7 -1.79 -29.07 1.50
N ILE A 8 -3.00 -29.56 1.19
CA ILE A 8 -4.26 -28.84 1.38
C ILE A 8 -4.50 -28.54 2.87
N ASN A 9 -4.27 -29.50 3.76
CA ASN A 9 -4.40 -29.29 5.19
C ASN A 9 -3.37 -28.26 5.71
N GLY A 10 -2.13 -28.32 5.23
CA GLY A 10 -1.11 -27.32 5.55
C GLY A 10 -1.48 -25.90 5.05
N PHE A 11 -2.07 -25.81 3.86
CA PHE A 11 -2.56 -24.54 3.31
C PHE A 11 -3.71 -23.96 4.13
N ILE A 12 -4.68 -24.78 4.50
CA ILE A 12 -5.83 -24.36 5.32
C ILE A 12 -5.37 -23.95 6.72
N ASN A 13 -4.53 -24.75 7.36
CA ASN A 13 -4.00 -24.48 8.71
C ASN A 13 -3.16 -23.20 8.79
N ARG A 14 -2.50 -22.80 7.70
CA ARG A 14 -1.75 -21.54 7.59
C ARG A 14 -2.59 -20.34 7.16
N SER A 15 -3.92 -20.43 7.26
CA SER A 15 -4.87 -19.37 6.86
C SER A 15 -4.84 -19.05 5.37
N GLY A 16 -4.42 -19.98 4.51
CA GLY A 16 -4.36 -19.80 3.07
C GLY A 16 -5.73 -19.54 2.45
N SER A 17 -6.80 -20.16 2.97
CA SER A 17 -8.17 -19.94 2.55
C SER A 17 -8.63 -18.48 2.80
N TYR A 18 -8.24 -17.88 3.94
CA TYR A 18 -8.54 -16.47 4.23
C TYR A 18 -7.83 -15.52 3.24
N VAL A 19 -6.56 -15.81 2.93
CA VAL A 19 -5.79 -15.02 1.96
C VAL A 19 -6.42 -15.12 0.58
N LEU A 20 -6.77 -16.34 0.14
CA LEU A 20 -7.42 -16.56 -1.16
C LEU A 20 -8.75 -15.79 -1.24
N PHE A 21 -9.64 -15.98 -0.26
CA PHE A 21 -10.94 -15.32 -0.23
C PHE A 21 -10.79 -13.79 -0.21
N SER A 22 -9.92 -13.24 0.64
CA SER A 22 -9.71 -11.79 0.72
C SER A 22 -9.16 -11.23 -0.59
N THR A 23 -8.26 -11.96 -1.27
CA THR A 23 -7.72 -11.53 -2.56
C THR A 23 -8.80 -11.54 -3.65
N MET A 24 -9.64 -12.56 -3.69
CA MET A 24 -10.78 -12.61 -4.64
C MET A 24 -11.78 -11.47 -4.35
N ALA A 25 -12.18 -11.29 -3.10
CA ALA A 25 -13.07 -10.21 -2.70
C ALA A 25 -12.47 -8.82 -3.00
N ALA A 26 -11.16 -8.63 -2.78
CA ALA A 26 -10.46 -7.41 -3.13
C ALA A 26 -10.54 -7.11 -4.65
N ARG A 27 -10.42 -8.13 -5.51
CA ARG A 27 -10.56 -7.95 -6.96
C ARG A 27 -11.97 -7.55 -7.36
N VAL A 28 -12.99 -8.16 -6.76
CA VAL A 28 -14.40 -7.79 -6.99
C VAL A 28 -14.65 -6.35 -6.54
N LEU A 29 -14.19 -5.97 -5.34
CA LEU A 29 -14.32 -4.61 -4.82
C LEU A 29 -13.58 -3.59 -5.69
N SER A 30 -12.38 -3.91 -6.15
CA SER A 30 -11.61 -3.07 -7.08
C SER A 30 -12.36 -2.84 -8.39
N PHE A 31 -12.95 -3.91 -8.95
CA PHE A 31 -13.80 -3.80 -10.14
C PHE A 31 -15.02 -2.91 -9.90
N LEU A 32 -15.72 -3.09 -8.77
CA LEU A 32 -16.85 -2.25 -8.38
C LEU A 32 -16.43 -0.78 -8.22
N GLY A 33 -15.29 -0.51 -7.60
CA GLY A 33 -14.74 0.84 -7.49
C GLY A 33 -14.49 1.49 -8.84
N SER A 34 -13.90 0.76 -9.79
CA SER A 34 -13.69 1.23 -11.16
C SER A 34 -15.01 1.48 -11.89
N TRP A 35 -15.97 0.56 -11.75
CA TRP A 35 -17.29 0.71 -12.34
C TRP A 35 -18.04 1.94 -11.79
N ILE A 36 -18.01 2.17 -10.48
CA ILE A 36 -18.59 3.35 -9.83
C ILE A 36 -17.94 4.63 -10.37
N ALA A 37 -16.62 4.66 -10.49
CA ALA A 37 -15.90 5.81 -11.03
C ALA A 37 -16.34 6.15 -12.46
N LEU A 38 -16.54 5.13 -13.31
CA LEU A 38 -17.05 5.31 -14.69
C LEU A 38 -18.48 5.87 -14.75
N GLN A 39 -19.29 5.64 -13.71
CA GLN A 39 -20.68 6.16 -13.67
C GLN A 39 -20.75 7.60 -13.14
N LEU A 40 -19.81 7.98 -12.25
CA LEU A 40 -19.87 9.24 -11.52
C LEU A 40 -18.97 10.34 -12.11
N ILE A 41 -17.95 9.97 -12.88
CA ILE A 41 -16.94 10.91 -13.38
C ILE A 41 -17.03 10.96 -14.91
N GLU A 42 -16.92 12.17 -15.47
CA GLU A 42 -16.87 12.35 -16.92
C GLU A 42 -15.71 11.53 -17.53
N ALA A 43 -15.98 10.79 -18.60
CA ALA A 43 -15.01 9.86 -19.22
C ALA A 43 -13.69 10.56 -19.61
N LYS A 44 -13.76 11.82 -20.09
CA LYS A 44 -12.58 12.61 -20.44
C LYS A 44 -11.73 12.90 -19.20
N GLU A 45 -12.34 13.35 -18.12
CA GLU A 45 -11.65 13.67 -16.86
C GLU A 45 -11.05 12.38 -16.25
N LEU A 46 -11.84 11.32 -16.17
CA LEU A 46 -11.38 10.03 -15.66
C LEU A 46 -10.20 9.49 -16.47
N GLY A 47 -10.22 9.64 -17.80
CA GLY A 47 -9.12 9.24 -18.67
C GLY A 47 -7.81 9.96 -18.33
N VAL A 48 -7.85 11.27 -18.08
CA VAL A 48 -6.69 12.08 -17.67
C VAL A 48 -6.18 11.65 -16.29
N ILE A 49 -7.08 11.38 -15.34
CA ILE A 49 -6.72 10.92 -14.00
C ILE A 49 -6.05 9.53 -14.07
N LEU A 50 -6.64 8.58 -14.82
CA LEU A 50 -6.10 7.25 -14.97
C LEU A 50 -4.74 7.25 -15.69
N PHE A 51 -4.53 8.13 -16.66
CA PHE A 51 -3.23 8.34 -17.30
C PHE A 51 -2.18 8.83 -16.29
N ALA A 52 -2.49 9.87 -15.51
CA ALA A 52 -1.61 10.39 -14.48
C ALA A 52 -1.33 9.33 -13.39
N TYR A 53 -2.36 8.60 -12.97
CA TYR A 53 -2.23 7.52 -11.99
C TYR A 53 -1.41 6.35 -12.52
N GLY A 54 -1.55 6.01 -13.80
CA GLY A 54 -0.72 4.99 -14.45
C GLY A 54 0.77 5.28 -14.32
N ILE A 55 1.20 6.53 -14.53
CA ILE A 55 2.59 6.94 -14.33
C ILE A 55 3.02 6.72 -12.87
N VAL A 56 2.20 7.15 -11.92
CA VAL A 56 2.49 6.99 -10.48
C VAL A 56 2.55 5.51 -10.07
N GLN A 57 1.70 4.66 -10.64
CA GLN A 57 1.66 3.21 -10.36
C GLN A 57 2.98 2.50 -10.72
N PHE A 58 3.71 2.94 -11.75
CA PHE A 58 5.03 2.40 -12.07
C PHE A 58 6.07 2.74 -11.00
N ILE A 59 5.85 3.81 -10.25
CA ILE A 59 6.79 4.33 -9.27
C ILE A 59 6.47 3.84 -7.84
N ILE A 60 5.22 3.52 -7.54
CA ILE A 60 4.81 2.99 -6.23
C ILE A 60 5.70 1.83 -5.74
N PRO A 61 6.08 0.83 -6.57
CA PRO A 61 6.97 -0.24 -6.12
C PRO A 61 8.38 0.22 -5.74
N ILE A 62 8.81 1.40 -6.21
CA ILE A 62 10.10 2.01 -5.86
C ILE A 62 9.96 2.87 -4.58
N GLY A 63 8.74 3.08 -4.10
CA GLY A 63 8.45 3.81 -2.87
C GLY A 63 9.35 3.33 -1.72
N GLY A 64 9.91 4.30 -0.96
CA GLY A 64 10.87 3.98 0.08
C GLY A 64 12.20 3.38 -0.43
N PHE A 65 12.58 3.59 -1.71
CA PHE A 65 13.77 2.99 -2.35
C PHE A 65 13.85 1.47 -2.16
N GLY A 66 12.73 0.77 -2.25
CA GLY A 66 12.68 -0.68 -2.11
C GLY A 66 12.93 -1.20 -0.68
N LEU A 67 12.94 -0.35 0.34
CA LEU A 67 13.15 -0.75 1.74
C LEU A 67 12.10 -1.77 2.22
N HIS A 68 10.90 -1.77 1.65
CA HIS A 68 9.89 -2.79 1.92
C HIS A 68 10.35 -4.20 1.52
N GLN A 69 11.10 -4.35 0.42
CA GLN A 69 11.68 -5.62 0.01
C GLN A 69 12.78 -6.08 1.00
N SER A 70 13.58 -5.11 1.48
CA SER A 70 14.57 -5.39 2.52
C SER A 70 13.92 -5.86 3.81
N LEU A 71 12.77 -5.27 4.20
CA LEU A 71 12.01 -5.72 5.37
C LEU A 71 11.54 -7.17 5.22
N ILE A 72 11.03 -7.55 4.05
CA ILE A 72 10.63 -8.94 3.79
C ILE A 72 11.82 -9.88 3.92
N ARG A 73 12.92 -9.58 3.21
CA ARG A 73 14.09 -10.45 3.12
C ARG A 73 14.80 -10.61 4.47
N TYR A 74 15.19 -9.51 5.08
CA TYR A 74 15.94 -9.54 6.34
C TYR A 74 15.05 -9.83 7.54
N GLY A 75 13.81 -9.35 7.55
CA GLY A 75 12.86 -9.64 8.62
C GLY A 75 12.52 -11.14 8.74
N ALA A 76 12.53 -11.88 7.63
CA ALA A 76 12.34 -13.33 7.64
C ALA A 76 13.51 -14.10 8.26
N LEU A 77 14.72 -13.55 8.25
CA LEU A 77 15.92 -14.15 8.82
C LEU A 77 16.04 -13.88 10.33
N LEU A 78 15.37 -12.86 10.86
CA LEU A 78 15.42 -12.51 12.27
C LEU A 78 14.55 -13.46 13.09
N LYS A 79 15.12 -13.96 14.19
CA LYS A 79 14.43 -14.88 15.12
C LYS A 79 13.72 -14.14 16.25
N SER A 80 14.26 -13.00 16.68
CA SER A 80 13.71 -12.19 17.77
C SER A 80 12.63 -11.22 17.28
N GLU A 81 11.52 -11.18 17.99
CA GLU A 81 10.45 -10.20 17.70
C GLU A 81 10.91 -8.74 17.93
N ASP A 82 11.82 -8.53 18.89
CA ASP A 82 12.39 -7.18 19.13
C ASP A 82 13.25 -6.70 17.96
N GLU A 83 14.06 -7.61 17.36
CA GLU A 83 14.85 -7.28 16.16
C GLU A 83 13.94 -6.97 14.97
N LYS A 84 12.86 -7.74 14.77
CA LYS A 84 11.87 -7.46 13.72
C LYS A 84 11.19 -6.09 13.93
N GLN A 85 10.87 -5.71 15.16
CA GLN A 85 10.29 -4.40 15.48
C GLN A 85 11.27 -3.25 15.25
N GLN A 86 12.55 -3.44 15.58
CA GLN A 86 13.61 -2.45 15.31
C GLN A 86 13.78 -2.25 13.80
N LEU A 87 13.85 -3.36 13.03
CA LEU A 87 13.95 -3.30 11.57
C LEU A 87 12.72 -2.60 10.95
N PHE A 88 11.51 -2.96 11.41
CA PHE A 88 10.27 -2.28 11.01
C PHE A 88 10.34 -0.78 11.25
N SER A 89 10.72 -0.37 12.48
CA SER A 89 10.81 1.05 12.84
C SER A 89 11.84 1.80 12.00
N TYR A 90 12.98 1.17 11.70
CA TYR A 90 14.01 1.72 10.83
C TYR A 90 13.51 1.91 9.40
N VAL A 91 12.94 0.85 8.82
CA VAL A 91 12.41 0.84 7.44
C VAL A 91 11.27 1.85 7.30
N LEU A 92 10.37 1.92 8.29
CA LEU A 92 9.27 2.89 8.27
C LEU A 92 9.80 4.33 8.25
N LYS A 93 10.72 4.69 9.16
CA LYS A 93 11.27 6.05 9.22
C LYS A 93 12.04 6.43 7.98
N LYS A 94 12.98 5.57 7.55
CA LYS A 94 13.82 5.84 6.37
C LYS A 94 13.01 5.80 5.08
N GLY A 95 12.04 4.88 4.99
CA GLY A 95 11.17 4.77 3.83
C GLY A 95 10.21 5.94 3.68
N ILE A 96 9.70 6.54 4.76
CA ILE A 96 8.93 7.79 4.70
C ILE A 96 9.78 8.91 4.10
N VAL A 97 11.00 9.11 4.62
CA VAL A 97 11.91 10.16 4.10
C VAL A 97 12.23 9.91 2.62
N ALA A 98 12.52 8.66 2.27
CA ALA A 98 12.81 8.28 0.89
C ALA A 98 11.60 8.49 -0.04
N SER A 99 10.38 8.13 0.40
CA SER A 99 9.16 8.35 -0.37
C SER A 99 8.88 9.84 -0.59
N ILE A 100 9.09 10.68 0.44
CA ILE A 100 8.97 12.14 0.30
C ILE A 100 9.99 12.67 -0.70
N ALA A 101 11.25 12.23 -0.65
CA ALA A 101 12.27 12.63 -1.60
C ALA A 101 11.88 12.24 -3.05
N ILE A 102 11.36 11.02 -3.26
CA ILE A 102 10.86 10.56 -4.56
C ILE A 102 9.73 11.48 -5.04
N ILE A 103 8.75 11.79 -4.18
CA ILE A 103 7.61 12.66 -4.52
C ILE A 103 8.11 14.04 -4.96
N LEU A 104 9.02 14.66 -4.20
CA LEU A 104 9.57 15.97 -4.53
C LEU A 104 10.30 15.98 -5.88
N VAL A 105 11.11 14.95 -6.14
CA VAL A 105 11.81 14.78 -7.43
C VAL A 105 10.81 14.61 -8.56
N LEU A 106 9.78 13.78 -8.40
CA LEU A 106 8.78 13.52 -9.42
C LEU A 106 7.95 14.75 -9.74
N VAL A 107 7.48 15.46 -8.72
CA VAL A 107 6.72 16.70 -8.90
C VAL A 107 7.60 17.77 -9.56
N GLY A 108 8.88 17.88 -9.15
CA GLY A 108 9.83 18.79 -9.76
C GLY A 108 10.11 18.47 -11.24
N ILE A 109 10.39 17.23 -11.58
CA ILE A 109 10.59 16.79 -12.97
C ILE A 109 9.30 16.97 -13.78
N GLY A 110 8.15 16.58 -13.21
CA GLY A 110 6.85 16.69 -13.86
C GLY A 110 6.49 18.11 -14.29
N TYR A 111 7.00 19.11 -13.57
CA TYR A 111 6.80 20.52 -13.93
C TYR A 111 7.41 20.89 -15.30
N PHE A 112 8.50 20.25 -15.69
CA PHE A 112 9.20 20.50 -16.96
C PHE A 112 8.68 19.62 -18.11
N ILE A 113 7.80 18.65 -17.82
CA ILE A 113 7.26 17.77 -18.86
C ILE A 113 6.02 18.42 -19.49
N PRO A 114 5.99 18.66 -20.81
CA PRO A 114 4.78 19.13 -21.49
C PRO A 114 3.79 17.96 -21.60
N PHE A 115 2.87 17.88 -20.65
CA PHE A 115 1.79 16.89 -20.73
C PHE A 115 0.79 17.25 -21.83
N GLN A 116 0.34 16.24 -22.55
CA GLN A 116 -0.59 16.41 -23.68
C GLN A 116 -1.99 16.86 -23.25
N PHE A 117 -2.41 16.50 -22.03
CA PHE A 117 -3.75 16.82 -21.52
C PHE A 117 -3.70 17.87 -20.42
N ASP A 118 -4.63 18.82 -20.46
CA ASP A 118 -4.83 19.80 -19.41
C ASP A 118 -5.04 19.11 -18.05
N LYS A 119 -4.60 19.76 -16.99
CA LYS A 119 -4.69 19.27 -15.60
C LYS A 119 -3.88 17.99 -15.28
N THR A 120 -3.22 17.33 -16.27
CA THR A 120 -2.44 16.10 -16.00
C THR A 120 -1.39 16.33 -14.94
N TYR A 121 -0.64 17.42 -15.01
CA TYR A 121 0.38 17.76 -14.02
C TYR A 121 -0.22 17.93 -12.61
N VAL A 122 -1.38 18.56 -12.48
CA VAL A 122 -2.04 18.76 -11.18
C VAL A 122 -2.46 17.42 -10.60
N TYR A 123 -3.12 16.57 -11.40
CA TYR A 123 -3.53 15.22 -10.96
C TYR A 123 -2.33 14.34 -10.63
N PHE A 124 -1.29 14.38 -11.46
CA PHE A 124 -0.04 13.66 -11.22
C PHE A 124 0.63 14.09 -9.91
N SER A 125 0.72 15.40 -9.65
CA SER A 125 1.34 15.93 -8.44
C SER A 125 0.58 15.50 -7.18
N ILE A 126 -0.75 15.57 -7.21
CA ILE A 126 -1.57 15.14 -6.07
C ILE A 126 -1.50 13.61 -5.90
N LEU A 127 -1.64 12.85 -6.98
CA LEU A 127 -1.57 11.39 -6.96
C LEU A 127 -0.20 10.85 -6.51
N SER A 128 0.89 11.62 -6.71
CA SER A 128 2.22 11.26 -6.22
C SER A 128 2.26 11.03 -4.71
N LEU A 129 1.35 11.66 -3.94
CA LEU A 129 1.22 11.42 -2.50
C LEU A 129 0.84 9.96 -2.19
N SER A 130 0.21 9.25 -3.13
CA SER A 130 -0.11 7.83 -2.95
C SER A 130 1.12 6.96 -2.79
N ILE A 131 2.29 7.37 -3.30
CA ILE A 131 3.56 6.66 -3.11
C ILE A 131 3.88 6.52 -1.62
N LEU A 132 3.70 7.58 -0.84
CA LEU A 132 3.91 7.56 0.60
C LEU A 132 2.84 6.77 1.34
N THR A 133 1.58 7.00 1.00
CA THR A 133 0.45 6.41 1.74
C THR A 133 0.35 4.90 1.50
N VAL A 134 0.56 4.45 0.27
CA VAL A 134 0.63 3.02 -0.07
C VAL A 134 1.86 2.38 0.57
N PHE A 135 3.04 3.04 0.54
CA PHE A 135 4.23 2.54 1.22
C PHE A 135 3.98 2.25 2.71
N ILE A 136 3.34 3.18 3.43
CA ILE A 136 3.02 2.99 4.86
C ILE A 136 2.11 1.77 5.06
N LEU A 137 1.06 1.61 4.25
CA LEU A 137 0.16 0.48 4.34
C LEU A 137 0.88 -0.85 4.05
N GLU A 138 1.73 -0.88 3.01
CA GLU A 138 2.49 -2.07 2.65
C GLU A 138 3.45 -2.52 3.76
N ILE A 139 4.15 -1.59 4.40
CA ILE A 139 5.04 -1.90 5.53
C ILE A 139 4.26 -2.55 6.70
N ILE A 140 3.06 -2.06 7.01
CA ILE A 140 2.19 -2.65 8.03
C ILE A 140 1.76 -4.07 7.64
N LYS A 141 1.37 -4.28 6.38
CA LYS A 141 0.99 -5.59 5.85
C LYS A 141 2.15 -6.59 5.90
N ILE A 142 3.35 -6.13 5.54
CA ILE A 142 4.58 -6.94 5.62
C ILE A 142 4.86 -7.36 7.07
N GLN A 143 4.72 -6.44 8.02
CA GLN A 143 4.95 -6.75 9.44
C GLN A 143 3.98 -7.83 9.96
N PHE A 144 2.71 -7.82 9.55
CA PHE A 144 1.79 -8.90 9.88
C PHE A 144 2.26 -10.25 9.35
N ARG A 145 2.80 -10.28 8.13
CA ARG A 145 3.37 -11.52 7.54
C ARG A 145 4.60 -12.01 8.30
N LEU A 146 5.51 -11.11 8.70
CA LEU A 146 6.71 -11.44 9.47
C LEU A 146 6.37 -11.96 10.88
N GLN A 147 5.23 -11.52 11.45
CA GLN A 147 4.69 -12.04 12.70
C GLN A 147 3.83 -13.31 12.53
N HIS A 148 3.82 -13.93 11.34
CA HIS A 148 2.96 -15.07 11.00
C HIS A 148 1.45 -14.82 11.20
N LYS A 149 1.02 -13.56 11.22
CA LYS A 149 -0.38 -13.15 11.36
C LYS A 149 -1.06 -13.04 9.99
N ASN A 150 -1.02 -14.10 9.19
CA ASN A 150 -1.54 -14.10 7.81
C ASN A 150 -3.04 -13.73 7.73
N ARG A 151 -3.81 -14.06 8.77
CA ARG A 151 -5.22 -13.67 8.86
C ARG A 151 -5.36 -12.14 8.96
N LEU A 152 -4.53 -11.47 9.76
CA LEU A 152 -4.57 -10.00 9.85
C LEU A 152 -4.11 -9.33 8.55
N TYR A 153 -3.12 -9.89 7.86
CA TYR A 153 -2.73 -9.45 6.52
C TYR A 153 -3.94 -9.49 5.57
N ALA A 154 -4.64 -10.63 5.49
CA ALA A 154 -5.79 -10.83 4.63
C ALA A 154 -6.96 -9.87 4.97
N ILE A 155 -7.25 -9.70 6.27
CA ILE A 155 -8.28 -8.78 6.76
C ILE A 155 -7.93 -7.33 6.42
N THR A 156 -6.64 -6.94 6.53
CA THR A 156 -6.19 -5.57 6.19
C THR A 156 -6.40 -5.30 4.70
N GLU A 157 -6.08 -6.25 3.83
CA GLU A 157 -6.30 -6.15 2.38
C GLU A 157 -7.78 -5.99 2.05
N PHE A 158 -8.64 -6.80 2.68
CA PHE A 158 -10.07 -6.75 2.48
C PHE A 158 -10.66 -5.39 2.91
N TRP A 159 -10.33 -4.92 4.12
CA TRP A 159 -10.79 -3.62 4.62
C TRP A 159 -10.27 -2.45 3.81
N TYR A 160 -9.03 -2.52 3.33
CA TYR A 160 -8.49 -1.50 2.43
C TYR A 160 -9.37 -1.34 1.19
N ASN A 161 -9.78 -2.44 0.55
CA ASN A 161 -10.61 -2.37 -0.64
C ASN A 161 -12.05 -1.93 -0.35
N ILE A 162 -12.61 -2.29 0.83
CA ILE A 162 -13.92 -1.76 1.26
C ILE A 162 -13.84 -0.24 1.46
N ILE A 163 -12.84 0.23 2.20
CA ILE A 163 -12.66 1.67 2.47
C ILE A 163 -12.42 2.41 1.16
N LEU A 164 -11.58 1.89 0.28
CA LEU A 164 -11.31 2.49 -1.02
C LEU A 164 -12.58 2.60 -1.87
N THR A 165 -13.33 1.51 -2.03
CA THR A 165 -14.56 1.50 -2.83
C THR A 165 -15.62 2.42 -2.24
N GLY A 166 -15.78 2.43 -0.90
CA GLY A 166 -16.70 3.33 -0.22
C GLY A 166 -16.32 4.79 -0.36
N LEU A 167 -15.03 5.12 -0.26
CA LEU A 167 -14.53 6.49 -0.49
C LEU A 167 -14.65 6.90 -1.95
N ILE A 168 -14.38 6.01 -2.91
CA ILE A 168 -14.60 6.29 -4.34
C ILE A 168 -16.07 6.66 -4.55
N PHE A 169 -17.01 5.86 -4.03
CA PHE A 169 -18.43 6.17 -4.16
C PHE A 169 -18.78 7.52 -3.53
N GLY A 170 -18.49 7.70 -2.24
CA GLY A 170 -18.90 8.91 -1.51
C GLY A 170 -18.23 10.19 -1.99
N LEU A 171 -16.90 10.15 -2.18
CA LEU A 171 -16.16 11.34 -2.57
C LEU A 171 -16.32 11.68 -4.05
N SER A 172 -16.44 10.67 -4.94
CA SER A 172 -16.66 10.96 -6.36
C SER A 172 -18.08 11.47 -6.62
N TYR A 173 -19.06 11.05 -5.81
CA TYR A 173 -20.41 11.61 -5.87
C TYR A 173 -20.43 13.11 -5.53
N LEU A 174 -19.61 13.54 -4.56
CA LEU A 174 -19.54 14.94 -4.11
C LEU A 174 -18.58 15.80 -4.95
N PHE A 175 -17.43 15.25 -5.33
CA PHE A 175 -16.31 16.01 -5.90
C PHE A 175 -15.80 15.46 -7.25
N GLN A 176 -16.55 14.55 -7.87
CA GLN A 176 -16.21 13.93 -9.17
C GLN A 176 -14.76 13.40 -9.22
N GLY A 177 -13.97 13.80 -10.22
CA GLY A 177 -12.59 13.33 -10.40
C GLY A 177 -11.66 13.64 -9.23
N MET A 178 -11.80 14.80 -8.59
CA MET A 178 -11.02 15.11 -7.38
C MET A 178 -11.36 14.19 -6.21
N GLY A 179 -12.63 13.82 -6.08
CA GLY A 179 -13.07 12.85 -5.07
C GLY A 179 -12.41 11.48 -5.25
N TYR A 180 -12.27 11.02 -6.49
CA TYR A 180 -11.58 9.79 -6.82
C TYR A 180 -10.08 9.85 -6.44
N ILE A 181 -9.40 10.94 -6.76
CA ILE A 181 -7.99 11.16 -6.40
C ILE A 181 -7.81 11.13 -4.88
N ILE A 182 -8.66 11.85 -4.15
CA ILE A 182 -8.63 11.89 -2.68
C ILE A 182 -8.87 10.48 -2.11
N ALA A 183 -9.81 9.73 -2.66
CA ALA A 183 -10.08 8.35 -2.23
C ALA A 183 -8.85 7.46 -2.35
N LEU A 184 -8.10 7.54 -3.45
CA LEU A 184 -6.87 6.78 -3.67
C LEU A 184 -5.76 7.10 -2.65
N ILE A 185 -5.68 8.35 -2.19
CA ILE A 185 -4.64 8.81 -1.25
C ILE A 185 -5.03 8.52 0.19
N VAL A 186 -6.30 8.73 0.54
CA VAL A 186 -6.79 8.67 1.92
C VAL A 186 -7.05 7.23 2.38
N SER A 187 -7.51 6.35 1.47
CA SER A 187 -7.86 4.97 1.84
C SER A 187 -6.70 4.16 2.44
N PRO A 188 -5.44 4.22 1.92
CA PRO A 188 -4.32 3.54 2.56
C PRO A 188 -4.01 4.10 3.95
N VAL A 189 -4.14 5.43 4.13
CA VAL A 189 -3.89 6.09 5.43
C VAL A 189 -4.91 5.64 6.47
N LEU A 190 -6.21 5.69 6.15
CA LEU A 190 -7.26 5.27 7.07
C LEU A 190 -7.09 3.81 7.46
N THR A 191 -6.80 2.95 6.47
CA THR A 191 -6.55 1.54 6.73
C THR A 191 -5.32 1.35 7.62
N ALA A 192 -4.22 2.05 7.33
CA ALA A 192 -3.00 2.00 8.13
C ALA A 192 -3.25 2.43 9.58
N LEU A 193 -3.95 3.53 9.82
CA LEU A 193 -4.30 4.03 11.15
C LEU A 193 -5.14 3.04 11.95
N PHE A 194 -6.09 2.37 11.29
CA PHE A 194 -6.95 1.38 11.92
C PHE A 194 -6.17 0.12 12.34
N PHE A 195 -5.25 -0.33 11.51
CA PHE A 195 -4.53 -1.58 11.71
C PHE A 195 -3.19 -1.45 12.45
N ILE A 196 -2.55 -0.27 12.49
CA ILE A 196 -1.27 -0.07 13.18
C ILE A 196 -1.36 -0.42 14.67
N LYS A 197 -2.50 -0.15 15.31
CA LYS A 197 -2.73 -0.50 16.72
C LYS A 197 -2.71 -2.01 16.98
N LYS A 198 -3.03 -2.84 15.97
CA LYS A 198 -3.03 -4.32 16.08
C LYS A 198 -1.63 -4.93 15.95
N LEU A 199 -0.64 -4.13 15.55
CA LEU A 199 0.74 -4.60 15.44
C LEU A 199 1.43 -4.79 16.80
N ASN A 200 0.94 -4.17 17.89
CA ASN A 200 1.60 -4.14 19.21
C ASN A 200 3.08 -3.74 19.12
N VAL A 201 3.43 -2.89 18.16
CA VAL A 201 4.81 -2.45 17.94
C VAL A 201 5.14 -1.31 18.88
N LYS A 202 6.15 -1.50 19.72
CA LYS A 202 6.82 -0.39 20.42
C LYS A 202 7.71 0.29 19.39
N LEU A 203 7.33 1.48 18.91
CA LEU A 203 8.18 2.27 18.03
C LEU A 203 9.46 2.63 18.79
N HIS A 204 10.56 1.95 18.50
CA HIS A 204 11.87 2.25 19.09
C HIS A 204 12.40 3.56 18.48
N ILE A 205 12.39 4.63 19.27
CA ILE A 205 12.88 5.95 18.87
C ILE A 205 14.41 5.97 18.76
N LYS A 206 15.12 5.14 19.52
CA LYS A 206 16.58 5.01 19.47
C LYS A 206 16.99 3.81 18.62
N ASN A 207 17.66 4.07 17.51
CA ASN A 207 18.28 3.04 16.67
C ASN A 207 19.55 2.53 17.36
N ASN A 208 19.45 1.43 18.09
CA ASN A 208 20.62 0.64 18.51
C ASN A 208 20.87 -0.55 17.54
N LEU A 209 20.55 -0.38 16.25
CA LEU A 209 21.05 -1.28 15.21
C LEU A 209 22.55 -1.04 14.98
N LYS A 210 23.36 -1.17 16.05
CA LYS A 210 24.80 -1.32 15.91
C LYS A 210 25.07 -2.76 15.45
N THR A 211 25.41 -2.86 14.17
CA THR A 211 26.40 -3.81 13.64
C THR A 211 26.28 -5.28 14.08
N ARG A 212 25.36 -6.03 13.47
CA ARG A 212 25.53 -7.48 13.27
C ARG A 212 25.24 -7.91 11.82
N LEU A 213 25.41 -7.01 10.87
CA LEU A 213 25.36 -7.35 9.43
C LEU A 213 26.78 -7.43 8.83
N THR A 214 27.76 -7.85 9.63
CA THR A 214 29.06 -8.30 9.12
C THR A 214 29.10 -9.81 9.25
N VAL A 215 28.62 -10.51 8.24
CA VAL A 215 29.14 -11.80 7.72
C VAL A 215 28.92 -11.81 6.22
#